data_cc6354f4de81da5ec2dc708ba60bbd0a
#
_entry.id   cc6354f4de81da5ec2dc708ba60bbd0a
#
_cell.length_a   1.000
_cell.length_b   1.000
_cell.length_c   1.000
_cell.angle_alpha   90.00
_cell.angle_beta   90.00
_cell.angle_gamma   90.00
#
_symmetry.space_group_name_H-M   'P 1'
#
loop_
_entity.id
_entity.type
_entity.pdbx_description
1 polymer ?
#
loop_
_entity_poly.entity_id
_entity_poly.type
_entity_poly.pdbx_seq_one_letter_code
_entity_poly.pdbx_strand_id
1 'polypeptide(L)'
;MKQVQIVVPFDKTEAVYDFILDVLAVKNIMKFTSDNAHLLQFRIPDDAALETMEKLKSRGVGVEYGFIDIVDLKASIPRETEEVKESHLQREATLAVEEIYENVKAQSSLSFDFIAFTIFAAVMAGFGLVQNNVTIIVASMLLSPLMGPMLGVALGYVVQDRNLFVKGTVNELISLGLSLAVGVILAVLLAVLDPNVMTVVQDDFNNGVVTEITRRGGLGILPLPFSSIDVGVAIFSGAAVAISVTRGDMSSLVGVAISAALMPPAVNASLMVVLGALTGSAVGVTIGVNSFLLLAMNIILIDIAAIIMFRIKKLTVIADKSATWKAVTEFRQTRSTSLYHVASEEPAEAAAKFTPAPTPSPRTEDAEKDPPAENEAS
;
A
#
# COMPACT_ATOMS: atom_id res chain seq x y z
N MET A 1 9.14 16.97 6.65
CA MET A 1 8.41 18.18 6.16
C MET A 1 7.45 17.81 5.08
N LYS A 2 6.22 18.27 5.16
CA LYS A 2 5.17 18.04 4.15
C LYS A 2 4.77 19.35 3.49
N GLN A 3 4.42 19.27 2.22
CA GLN A 3 3.85 20.36 1.46
C GLN A 3 2.35 20.16 1.38
N VAL A 4 1.59 21.13 1.84
CA VAL A 4 0.13 21.13 1.75
C VAL A 4 -0.29 21.99 0.58
N GLN A 5 -1.14 21.46 -0.26
CA GLN A 5 -1.76 22.15 -1.38
C GLN A 5 -3.28 22.14 -1.17
N ILE A 6 -3.89 23.30 -1.21
CA ILE A 6 -5.33 23.46 -0.99
C ILE A 6 -5.93 24.19 -2.19
N VAL A 7 -6.86 23.53 -2.85
CA VAL A 7 -7.66 24.18 -3.92
C VAL A 7 -8.95 24.70 -3.31
N VAL A 8 -9.18 26.00 -3.41
CA VAL A 8 -10.32 26.70 -2.80
C VAL A 8 -11.03 27.55 -3.84
N PRO A 9 -12.37 27.53 -3.90
CA PRO A 9 -13.14 28.46 -4.75
C PRO A 9 -12.86 29.92 -4.40
N PHE A 10 -13.04 30.83 -5.38
CA PHE A 10 -12.72 32.23 -5.23
C PHE A 10 -13.41 32.91 -4.04
N ASP A 11 -14.68 32.56 -3.79
CA ASP A 11 -15.51 33.13 -2.72
C ASP A 11 -15.09 32.75 -1.30
N LYS A 12 -14.32 31.67 -1.13
CA LYS A 12 -13.85 31.15 0.16
C LYS A 12 -12.36 31.37 0.41
N THR A 13 -11.63 31.85 -0.61
CA THR A 13 -10.17 31.91 -0.56
C THR A 13 -9.64 32.83 0.55
N GLU A 14 -10.19 34.03 0.72
CA GLU A 14 -9.71 34.98 1.73
C GLU A 14 -9.93 34.45 3.15
N ALA A 15 -11.09 33.86 3.42
CA ALA A 15 -11.38 33.27 4.73
C ALA A 15 -10.45 32.09 5.07
N VAL A 16 -10.09 31.28 4.08
CA VAL A 16 -9.15 30.17 4.27
C VAL A 16 -7.72 30.69 4.39
N TYR A 17 -7.35 31.70 3.63
CA TYR A 17 -6.01 32.31 3.67
C TYR A 17 -5.75 32.96 5.04
N ASP A 18 -6.69 33.76 5.56
CA ASP A 18 -6.60 34.37 6.89
C ASP A 18 -6.55 33.31 7.99
N PHE A 19 -7.35 32.24 7.84
CA PHE A 19 -7.32 31.13 8.79
C PHE A 19 -5.95 30.43 8.83
N ILE A 20 -5.29 30.24 7.68
CA ILE A 20 -3.95 29.64 7.62
C ILE A 20 -2.91 30.56 8.27
N LEU A 21 -3.02 31.87 8.05
CA LEU A 21 -2.11 32.84 8.66
C LEU A 21 -2.30 32.97 10.18
N ASP A 22 -3.55 33.12 10.62
CA ASP A 22 -3.85 33.50 12.01
C ASP A 22 -3.90 32.30 12.95
N VAL A 23 -4.47 31.17 12.49
CA VAL A 23 -4.72 30.00 13.35
C VAL A 23 -3.64 28.93 13.19
N LEU A 24 -3.15 28.74 11.96
CA LEU A 24 -2.08 27.76 11.70
C LEU A 24 -0.68 28.41 11.79
N ALA A 25 -0.61 29.75 11.89
CA ALA A 25 0.62 30.54 12.01
C ALA A 25 1.66 30.26 10.91
N VAL A 26 1.21 29.88 9.72
CA VAL A 26 2.07 29.62 8.57
C VAL A 26 2.38 30.91 7.84
N LYS A 27 3.66 31.27 7.74
CA LYS A 27 4.10 32.58 7.19
C LYS A 27 4.32 32.58 5.68
N ASN A 28 4.64 31.43 5.09
CA ASN A 28 5.05 31.33 3.68
C ASN A 28 3.98 30.62 2.85
N ILE A 29 2.88 31.30 2.55
CA ILE A 29 1.80 30.79 1.72
C ILE A 29 2.00 31.29 0.28
N MET A 30 2.09 30.39 -0.67
CA MET A 30 2.08 30.71 -2.10
C MET A 30 0.65 30.58 -2.62
N LYS A 31 0.15 31.62 -3.28
CA LYS A 31 -1.17 31.64 -3.90
C LYS A 31 -1.04 31.63 -5.40
N PHE A 32 -1.60 30.62 -6.03
CA PHE A 32 -1.70 30.51 -7.49
C PHE A 32 -3.16 30.65 -7.91
N THR A 33 -3.40 31.31 -9.01
CA THR A 33 -4.75 31.53 -9.55
C THR A 33 -4.95 30.63 -10.76
N SER A 34 -6.04 29.86 -10.75
CA SER A 34 -6.53 29.09 -11.88
C SER A 34 -7.85 29.71 -12.37
N ASP A 35 -8.42 29.21 -13.45
CA ASP A 35 -9.63 29.77 -14.06
C ASP A 35 -10.85 29.73 -13.12
N ASN A 36 -10.94 28.72 -12.23
CA ASN A 36 -12.11 28.48 -11.39
C ASN A 36 -11.81 28.45 -9.87
N ALA A 37 -10.55 28.54 -9.46
CA ALA A 37 -10.15 28.39 -8.05
C ALA A 37 -8.79 29.00 -7.78
N HIS A 38 -8.46 29.20 -6.49
CA HIS A 38 -7.10 29.46 -6.02
C HIS A 38 -6.45 28.20 -5.46
N LEU A 39 -5.18 27.97 -5.79
CA LEU A 39 -4.33 26.99 -5.16
C LEU A 39 -3.47 27.69 -4.09
N LEU A 40 -3.68 27.35 -2.83
CA LEU A 40 -2.86 27.79 -1.72
C LEU A 40 -1.86 26.69 -1.40
N GLN A 41 -0.57 27.02 -1.40
CA GLN A 41 0.50 26.06 -1.16
C GLN A 41 1.40 26.57 -0.04
N PHE A 42 1.64 25.73 0.95
CA PHE A 42 2.51 26.03 2.08
C PHE A 42 3.19 24.77 2.61
N ARG A 43 4.18 24.94 3.48
CA ARG A 43 4.95 23.86 4.08
C ARG A 43 4.68 23.78 5.57
N ILE A 44 4.62 22.56 6.07
CA ILE A 44 4.44 22.25 7.48
C ILE A 44 5.41 21.14 7.92
N PRO A 45 5.80 21.12 9.22
CA PRO A 45 6.50 19.99 9.80
C PRO A 45 5.64 18.73 9.79
N ASP A 46 6.28 17.55 9.81
CA ASP A 46 5.57 16.26 9.73
C ASP A 46 4.64 16.03 10.92
N ASP A 47 5.04 16.49 12.09
CA ASP A 47 4.26 16.39 13.34
C ASP A 47 3.02 17.29 13.38
N ALA A 48 3.04 18.42 12.66
CA ALA A 48 1.92 19.33 12.56
C ALA A 48 0.88 18.94 11.48
N ALA A 49 1.18 17.97 10.65
CA ALA A 49 0.35 17.63 9.49
C ALA A 49 -1.07 17.19 9.89
N LEU A 50 -1.19 16.34 10.91
CA LEU A 50 -2.47 15.83 11.38
C LEU A 50 -3.34 16.95 11.97
N GLU A 51 -2.76 17.77 12.84
CA GLU A 51 -3.46 18.89 13.48
C GLU A 51 -3.92 19.94 12.45
N THR A 52 -3.06 20.22 11.47
CA THR A 52 -3.36 21.14 10.37
C THR A 52 -4.54 20.65 9.53
N MET A 53 -4.55 19.35 9.18
CA MET A 53 -5.65 18.75 8.45
C MET A 53 -6.96 18.78 9.22
N GLU A 54 -6.95 18.43 10.51
CA GLU A 54 -8.15 18.47 11.34
C GLU A 54 -8.72 19.89 11.43
N LYS A 55 -7.87 20.89 11.58
CA LYS A 55 -8.28 22.29 11.62
C LYS A 55 -8.82 22.80 10.29
N LEU A 56 -8.24 22.41 9.15
CA LEU A 56 -8.75 22.74 7.82
C LEU A 56 -10.09 22.08 7.53
N LYS A 57 -10.24 20.80 7.87
CA LYS A 57 -11.49 20.05 7.72
C LYS A 57 -12.60 20.63 8.60
N SER A 58 -12.30 21.10 9.81
CA SER A 58 -13.28 21.74 10.68
C SER A 58 -13.83 23.06 10.11
N ARG A 59 -13.14 23.65 9.14
CA ARG A 59 -13.59 24.83 8.37
C ARG A 59 -14.27 24.48 7.05
N GLY A 60 -14.48 23.18 6.77
CA GLY A 60 -15.15 22.70 5.57
C GLY A 60 -14.22 22.51 4.37
N VAL A 61 -12.92 22.82 4.49
CA VAL A 61 -11.96 22.59 3.41
C VAL A 61 -11.75 21.10 3.21
N GLY A 62 -11.90 20.63 1.98
CA GLY A 62 -11.81 19.19 1.65
C GLY A 62 -13.05 18.37 2.03
N VAL A 63 -14.06 18.99 2.65
CA VAL A 63 -15.33 18.36 3.07
C VAL A 63 -16.52 18.98 2.36
N GLU A 64 -16.70 20.28 2.53
CA GLU A 64 -17.79 21.04 1.90
C GLU A 64 -17.36 21.67 0.58
N TYR A 65 -16.11 22.11 0.49
CA TYR A 65 -15.54 22.75 -0.69
C TYR A 65 -14.03 22.50 -0.79
N GLY A 66 -13.53 22.55 -2.01
CA GLY A 66 -12.09 22.46 -2.29
C GLY A 66 -11.49 21.06 -2.10
N PHE A 67 -10.17 21.01 -2.21
CA PHE A 67 -9.36 19.79 -2.04
C PHE A 67 -8.15 20.11 -1.18
N ILE A 68 -7.67 19.12 -0.42
CA ILE A 68 -6.41 19.18 0.34
C ILE A 68 -5.53 18.06 -0.15
N ASP A 69 -4.38 18.40 -0.72
CA ASP A 69 -3.35 17.44 -1.13
C ASP A 69 -2.12 17.61 -0.23
N ILE A 70 -1.56 16.49 0.22
CA ILE A 70 -0.34 16.47 1.02
C ILE A 70 0.73 15.72 0.24
N VAL A 71 1.87 16.39 0.05
CA VAL A 71 3.02 15.84 -0.69
C VAL A 71 4.21 15.75 0.25
N ASP A 72 4.81 14.57 0.35
CA ASP A 72 6.03 14.37 1.12
C ASP A 72 7.23 14.98 0.42
N LEU A 73 7.92 15.89 1.09
CA LEU A 73 9.15 16.49 0.60
C LEU A 73 10.35 15.65 1.06
N LYS A 74 10.95 14.90 0.13
CA LYS A 74 12.17 14.13 0.41
C LYS A 74 13.38 15.00 0.76
N ALA A 75 13.46 16.20 0.21
CA ALA A 75 14.50 17.17 0.51
C ALA A 75 14.00 18.60 0.27
N SER A 76 14.44 19.55 1.10
CA SER A 76 14.17 20.98 0.95
C SER A 76 15.44 21.78 1.31
N ILE A 77 15.81 22.76 0.48
CA ILE A 77 16.94 23.66 0.69
C ILE A 77 16.42 25.10 0.53
N PRO A 78 16.68 26.02 1.50
CA PRO A 78 17.32 25.78 2.78
C PRO A 78 16.42 24.97 3.74
N ARG A 79 17.03 24.19 4.62
CA ARG A 79 16.28 23.61 5.76
C ARG A 79 15.87 24.77 6.65
N GLU A 80 14.59 24.93 6.91
CA GLU A 80 14.13 25.75 8.02
C GLU A 80 14.68 25.08 9.29
N THR A 81 15.56 25.80 10.00
CA THR A 81 16.05 25.36 11.30
C THR A 81 14.89 25.47 12.28
N GLU A 82 14.25 24.33 12.53
CA GLU A 82 13.40 24.20 13.70
C GLU A 82 14.28 24.43 14.92
N GLU A 83 13.98 25.46 15.71
CA GLU A 83 14.45 25.53 17.09
C GLU A 83 13.85 24.29 17.77
N VAL A 84 14.70 23.28 17.91
CA VAL A 84 14.37 22.04 18.63
C VAL A 84 14.09 22.43 20.08
N LYS A 85 12.83 22.63 20.41
CA LYS A 85 12.38 22.55 21.80
C LYS A 85 12.48 21.06 22.18
N GLU A 86 13.57 20.72 22.81
CA GLU A 86 13.91 19.39 23.36
C GLU A 86 12.92 18.87 24.43
N SER A 87 11.67 19.27 24.46
CA SER A 87 10.76 18.94 25.55
C SER A 87 9.52 18.14 25.20
N HIS A 88 9.49 17.47 24.05
CA HIS A 88 8.49 16.43 23.81
C HIS A 88 9.20 15.19 23.27
N LEU A 89 9.20 14.13 24.10
CA LEU A 89 9.32 12.75 23.66
C LEU A 89 8.72 12.65 22.26
N GLN A 90 9.55 12.29 21.31
CA GLN A 90 9.20 12.14 19.89
C GLN A 90 7.78 11.57 19.77
N ARG A 91 6.79 12.42 19.57
CA ARG A 91 5.59 11.99 18.89
C ARG A 91 6.08 11.68 17.49
N GLU A 92 6.46 10.41 17.33
CA GLU A 92 6.78 9.87 16.03
C GLU A 92 5.69 10.36 15.08
N ALA A 93 6.11 10.99 13.97
CA ALA A 93 5.20 11.48 12.97
C ALA A 93 4.28 10.31 12.57
N THR A 94 3.07 10.32 13.12
CA THR A 94 2.05 9.36 12.71
C THR A 94 1.45 9.91 11.44
N LEU A 95 1.46 9.12 10.39
CA LEU A 95 0.75 9.45 9.17
C LEU A 95 -0.72 9.75 9.48
N ALA A 96 -1.31 10.64 8.72
CA ALA A 96 -2.75 10.81 8.74
C ALA A 96 -3.45 9.48 8.41
N VAL A 97 -4.57 9.19 9.06
CA VAL A 97 -5.30 7.91 8.83
C VAL A 97 -5.66 7.73 7.36
N GLU A 98 -5.95 8.81 6.67
CA GLU A 98 -6.25 8.84 5.25
C GLU A 98 -5.07 8.40 4.38
N GLU A 99 -3.86 8.82 4.74
CA GLU A 99 -2.65 8.42 4.04
C GLU A 99 -2.34 6.94 4.26
N ILE A 100 -2.47 6.46 5.52
CA ILE A 100 -2.36 5.03 5.84
C ILE A 100 -3.39 4.23 5.04
N TYR A 101 -4.63 4.70 4.98
CA TYR A 101 -5.70 4.04 4.27
C TYR A 101 -5.43 3.93 2.77
N GLU A 102 -5.06 5.01 2.10
CA GLU A 102 -4.78 4.99 0.66
C GLU A 102 -3.55 4.12 0.34
N ASN A 103 -2.52 4.14 1.19
CA ASN A 103 -1.34 3.27 1.05
C ASN A 103 -1.71 1.78 1.19
N VAL A 104 -2.48 1.41 2.20
CA VAL A 104 -2.92 0.02 2.41
C VAL A 104 -3.86 -0.42 1.28
N LYS A 105 -4.77 0.43 0.85
CA LYS A 105 -5.69 0.16 -0.26
C LYS A 105 -4.96 -0.06 -1.58
N ALA A 106 -3.92 0.73 -1.85
CA ALA A 106 -3.09 0.55 -3.04
C ALA A 106 -2.36 -0.80 -3.02
N GLN A 107 -1.76 -1.17 -1.88
CA GLN A 107 -1.04 -2.44 -1.72
C GLN A 107 -1.95 -3.66 -1.65
N SER A 108 -3.20 -3.51 -1.21
CA SER A 108 -4.18 -4.60 -1.17
C SER A 108 -4.88 -4.84 -2.50
N SER A 109 -4.58 -4.05 -3.55
CA SER A 109 -5.23 -4.19 -4.85
C SER A 109 -4.69 -5.38 -5.64
N LEU A 110 -5.60 -6.16 -6.25
CA LEU A 110 -5.24 -7.25 -7.15
C LEU A 110 -4.75 -6.68 -8.48
N SER A 111 -3.48 -6.87 -8.78
CA SER A 111 -2.85 -6.49 -10.05
C SER A 111 -2.22 -7.70 -10.72
N PHE A 112 -1.85 -7.59 -11.99
CA PHE A 112 -1.07 -8.62 -12.67
C PHE A 112 0.25 -8.89 -11.93
N ASP A 113 0.94 -7.84 -11.53
CA ASP A 113 2.21 -7.95 -10.80
C ASP A 113 2.03 -8.67 -9.46
N PHE A 114 0.93 -8.41 -8.74
CA PHE A 114 0.59 -9.10 -7.50
C PHE A 114 0.48 -10.62 -7.72
N ILE A 115 -0.24 -11.04 -8.76
CA ILE A 115 -0.41 -12.46 -9.11
C ILE A 115 0.93 -13.06 -9.51
N ALA A 116 1.70 -12.40 -10.37
CA ALA A 116 3.01 -12.87 -10.83
C ALA A 116 3.99 -13.04 -9.68
N PHE A 117 4.11 -12.03 -8.79
CA PHE A 117 4.97 -12.12 -7.61
C PHE A 117 4.54 -13.21 -6.64
N THR A 118 3.23 -13.43 -6.47
CA THR A 118 2.72 -14.54 -5.63
C THR A 118 3.14 -15.89 -6.19
N ILE A 119 3.02 -16.10 -7.51
CA ILE A 119 3.44 -17.34 -8.17
C ILE A 119 4.96 -17.55 -8.03
N PHE A 120 5.76 -16.53 -8.34
CA PHE A 120 7.21 -16.63 -8.24
C PHE A 120 7.66 -16.91 -6.80
N ALA A 121 7.07 -16.22 -5.83
CA ALA A 121 7.33 -16.45 -4.41
C ALA A 121 6.98 -17.89 -4.01
N ALA A 122 5.83 -18.41 -4.42
CA ALA A 122 5.41 -19.77 -4.11
C ALA A 122 6.31 -20.84 -4.73
N VAL A 123 6.75 -20.65 -5.99
CA VAL A 123 7.70 -21.56 -6.65
C VAL A 123 9.04 -21.56 -5.92
N MET A 124 9.58 -20.38 -5.58
CA MET A 124 10.82 -20.27 -4.83
C MET A 124 10.71 -20.87 -3.43
N ALA A 125 9.56 -20.67 -2.74
CA ALA A 125 9.31 -21.30 -1.45
C ALA A 125 9.36 -22.83 -1.55
N GLY A 126 8.70 -23.39 -2.56
CA GLY A 126 8.71 -24.84 -2.81
C GLY A 126 10.10 -25.39 -3.06
N PHE A 127 10.89 -24.75 -3.91
CA PHE A 127 12.29 -25.16 -4.15
C PHE A 127 13.14 -25.03 -2.87
N GLY A 128 12.99 -23.95 -2.11
CA GLY A 128 13.69 -23.76 -0.87
C GLY A 128 13.35 -24.83 0.18
N LEU A 129 12.08 -25.23 0.25
CA LEU A 129 11.62 -26.31 1.13
C LEU A 129 12.25 -27.65 0.77
N VAL A 130 12.16 -28.04 -0.52
CA VAL A 130 12.69 -29.33 -1.00
C VAL A 130 14.21 -29.40 -0.86
N GLN A 131 14.91 -28.31 -1.15
CA GLN A 131 16.38 -28.25 -0.99
C GLN A 131 16.84 -28.02 0.45
N ASN A 132 15.92 -27.88 1.40
CA ASN A 132 16.23 -27.49 2.79
C ASN A 132 17.12 -26.24 2.87
N ASN A 133 16.86 -25.25 2.00
CA ASN A 133 17.68 -24.06 1.83
C ASN A 133 16.94 -22.80 2.32
N VAL A 134 17.33 -22.35 3.52
CA VAL A 134 16.73 -21.17 4.17
C VAL A 134 16.91 -19.90 3.33
N THR A 135 18.01 -19.75 2.61
CA THR A 135 18.27 -18.54 1.80
C THR A 135 17.26 -18.39 0.68
N ILE A 136 16.90 -19.49 -0.01
CA ILE A 136 15.88 -19.48 -1.06
C ILE A 136 14.51 -19.20 -0.45
N ILE A 137 14.21 -19.75 0.71
CA ILE A 137 12.96 -19.49 1.43
C ILE A 137 12.86 -18.00 1.79
N VAL A 138 13.91 -17.38 2.32
CA VAL A 138 13.93 -15.95 2.64
C VAL A 138 13.77 -15.10 1.39
N ALA A 139 14.39 -15.47 0.27
CA ALA A 139 14.18 -14.78 -1.00
C ALA A 139 12.73 -14.86 -1.48
N SER A 140 12.05 -15.99 -1.29
CA SER A 140 10.62 -16.12 -1.58
C SER A 140 9.75 -15.21 -0.73
N MET A 141 10.11 -15.05 0.57
CA MET A 141 9.39 -14.16 1.49
C MET A 141 9.51 -12.68 1.11
N LEU A 142 10.69 -12.27 0.61
CA LEU A 142 10.92 -10.90 0.11
C LEU A 142 10.09 -10.58 -1.14
N LEU A 143 9.85 -11.60 -1.96
CA LEU A 143 9.08 -11.47 -3.19
C LEU A 143 7.56 -11.47 -2.96
N SER A 144 7.11 -12.02 -1.85
CA SER A 144 5.71 -12.25 -1.55
C SER A 144 4.94 -10.97 -1.23
N PRO A 145 3.83 -10.66 -1.94
CA PRO A 145 3.04 -9.46 -1.71
C PRO A 145 1.92 -9.63 -0.66
N LEU A 146 1.98 -10.66 0.18
CA LEU A 146 0.90 -11.01 1.13
C LEU A 146 0.61 -9.94 2.19
N MET A 147 1.55 -9.04 2.47
CA MET A 147 1.40 -7.99 3.48
C MET A 147 0.21 -7.06 3.19
N GLY A 148 0.02 -6.65 1.94
CA GLY A 148 -1.01 -5.68 1.55
C GLY A 148 -2.43 -6.15 1.87
N PRO A 149 -2.88 -7.32 1.40
CA PRO A 149 -4.19 -7.88 1.71
C PRO A 149 -4.45 -8.06 3.23
N MET A 150 -3.49 -8.60 3.98
CA MET A 150 -3.59 -8.78 5.44
C MET A 150 -3.82 -7.44 6.15
N LEU A 151 -3.04 -6.41 5.78
CA LEU A 151 -3.26 -5.06 6.31
C LEU A 151 -4.62 -4.48 5.90
N GLY A 152 -5.10 -4.81 4.70
CA GLY A 152 -6.42 -4.45 4.21
C GLY A 152 -7.54 -5.03 5.10
N VAL A 153 -7.39 -6.28 5.54
CA VAL A 153 -8.30 -6.94 6.49
C VAL A 153 -8.27 -6.24 7.84
N ALA A 154 -7.09 -6.11 8.44
CA ALA A 154 -6.94 -5.56 9.78
C ALA A 154 -7.39 -4.09 9.87
N LEU A 155 -6.95 -3.25 8.91
CA LEU A 155 -7.30 -1.83 8.86
C LEU A 155 -8.79 -1.64 8.52
N GLY A 156 -9.31 -2.38 7.52
CA GLY A 156 -10.72 -2.32 7.13
C GLY A 156 -11.66 -2.63 8.29
N TYR A 157 -11.29 -3.61 9.14
CA TYR A 157 -12.03 -3.92 10.35
C TYR A 157 -11.98 -2.77 11.39
N VAL A 158 -10.81 -2.16 11.60
CA VAL A 158 -10.61 -1.10 12.60
C VAL A 158 -11.30 0.20 12.19
N VAL A 159 -11.20 0.58 10.91
CA VAL A 159 -11.81 1.79 10.35
C VAL A 159 -13.28 1.58 9.99
N GLN A 160 -13.80 0.34 10.13
CA GLN A 160 -15.16 -0.07 9.76
C GLN A 160 -15.50 0.13 8.27
N ASP A 161 -14.49 0.08 7.40
CA ASP A 161 -14.69 0.07 5.95
C ASP A 161 -14.88 -1.35 5.44
N ARG A 162 -16.16 -1.69 5.17
CA ARG A 162 -16.53 -3.01 4.66
C ARG A 162 -15.90 -3.30 3.29
N ASN A 163 -15.71 -2.29 2.45
CA ASN A 163 -15.16 -2.50 1.12
C ASN A 163 -13.67 -2.88 1.18
N LEU A 164 -12.89 -2.18 2.03
CA LEU A 164 -11.49 -2.50 2.24
C LEU A 164 -11.33 -3.87 2.90
N PHE A 165 -12.16 -4.17 3.93
CA PHE A 165 -12.17 -5.46 4.61
C PHE A 165 -12.44 -6.62 3.64
N VAL A 166 -13.52 -6.54 2.85
CA VAL A 166 -13.89 -7.61 1.91
C VAL A 166 -12.84 -7.76 0.81
N LYS A 167 -12.34 -6.65 0.24
CA LYS A 167 -11.27 -6.69 -0.78
C LYS A 167 -9.99 -7.31 -0.21
N GLY A 168 -9.56 -6.91 0.99
CA GLY A 168 -8.41 -7.49 1.68
C GLY A 168 -8.58 -9.01 1.84
N THR A 169 -9.69 -9.45 2.42
CA THR A 169 -9.98 -10.88 2.66
C THR A 169 -10.02 -11.68 1.35
N VAL A 170 -10.69 -11.19 0.33
CA VAL A 170 -10.78 -11.88 -0.97
C VAL A 170 -9.39 -11.99 -1.62
N ASN A 171 -8.60 -10.91 -1.62
CA ASN A 171 -7.28 -10.91 -2.24
C ASN A 171 -6.29 -11.77 -1.43
N GLU A 172 -6.42 -11.84 -0.11
CA GLU A 172 -5.68 -12.76 0.74
C GLU A 172 -6.01 -14.22 0.40
N LEU A 173 -7.28 -14.57 0.32
CA LEU A 173 -7.72 -15.92 -0.06
C LEU A 173 -7.27 -16.29 -1.48
N ILE A 174 -7.30 -15.35 -2.44
CA ILE A 174 -6.81 -15.59 -3.80
C ILE A 174 -5.31 -15.88 -3.78
N SER A 175 -4.51 -15.09 -3.07
CA SER A 175 -3.06 -15.28 -3.00
C SER A 175 -2.66 -16.57 -2.29
N LEU A 176 -3.35 -16.93 -1.22
CA LEU A 176 -3.15 -18.20 -0.53
C LEU A 176 -3.60 -19.37 -1.40
N GLY A 177 -4.75 -19.29 -2.07
CA GLY A 177 -5.22 -20.29 -3.02
C GLY A 177 -4.24 -20.50 -4.18
N LEU A 178 -3.67 -19.41 -4.68
CA LEU A 178 -2.64 -19.47 -5.75
C LEU A 178 -1.36 -20.14 -5.24
N SER A 179 -0.92 -19.83 -4.03
CA SER A 179 0.25 -20.46 -3.40
C SER A 179 0.04 -21.97 -3.17
N LEU A 180 -1.17 -22.35 -2.74
CA LEU A 180 -1.55 -23.76 -2.62
C LEU A 180 -1.57 -24.46 -3.99
N ALA A 181 -2.10 -23.82 -5.03
CA ALA A 181 -2.12 -24.38 -6.37
C ALA A 181 -0.71 -24.63 -6.93
N VAL A 182 0.22 -23.68 -6.71
CA VAL A 182 1.63 -23.84 -7.07
C VAL A 182 2.25 -25.02 -6.31
N GLY A 183 1.98 -25.18 -5.02
CA GLY A 183 2.46 -26.32 -4.23
C GLY A 183 1.93 -27.66 -4.75
N VAL A 184 0.66 -27.72 -5.22
CA VAL A 184 0.11 -28.92 -5.89
C VAL A 184 0.87 -29.24 -7.18
N ILE A 185 1.11 -28.23 -8.02
CA ILE A 185 1.85 -28.41 -9.28
C ILE A 185 3.27 -28.92 -9.00
N LEU A 186 3.95 -28.33 -8.02
CA LEU A 186 5.29 -28.75 -7.62
C LEU A 186 5.29 -30.19 -7.07
N ALA A 187 4.28 -30.58 -6.29
CA ALA A 187 4.16 -31.95 -5.78
C ALA A 187 4.04 -32.97 -6.90
N VAL A 188 3.17 -32.70 -7.89
CA VAL A 188 3.03 -33.59 -9.06
C VAL A 188 4.31 -33.65 -9.87
N LEU A 189 4.97 -32.51 -10.07
CA LEU A 189 6.24 -32.43 -10.80
C LEU A 189 7.33 -33.25 -10.09
N LEU A 190 7.47 -33.10 -8.76
CA LEU A 190 8.43 -33.84 -7.97
C LEU A 190 8.14 -35.33 -7.92
N ALA A 191 6.88 -35.73 -7.81
CA ALA A 191 6.51 -37.15 -7.85
C ALA A 191 6.94 -37.84 -9.14
N VAL A 192 7.02 -37.10 -10.27
CA VAL A 192 7.45 -37.62 -11.57
C VAL A 192 8.97 -37.54 -11.74
N LEU A 193 9.60 -36.43 -11.35
CA LEU A 193 11.02 -36.18 -11.58
C LEU A 193 11.92 -36.86 -10.55
N ASP A 194 11.51 -36.90 -9.29
CA ASP A 194 12.27 -37.50 -8.19
C ASP A 194 11.35 -38.27 -7.23
N PRO A 195 11.00 -39.52 -7.55
CA PRO A 195 10.13 -40.36 -6.72
C PRO A 195 10.68 -40.62 -5.30
N ASN A 196 11.98 -40.39 -5.06
CA ASN A 196 12.61 -40.65 -3.78
C ASN A 196 12.49 -39.52 -2.78
N VAL A 197 12.03 -38.33 -3.20
CA VAL A 197 11.88 -37.18 -2.30
C VAL A 197 11.02 -37.52 -1.08
N MET A 198 9.93 -38.26 -1.28
CA MET A 198 9.04 -38.61 -0.18
C MET A 198 9.67 -39.60 0.79
N THR A 199 10.48 -40.54 0.32
CA THR A 199 11.19 -41.49 1.19
C THR A 199 12.22 -40.78 2.06
N VAL A 200 12.95 -39.81 1.51
CA VAL A 200 13.86 -38.94 2.26
C VAL A 200 13.14 -38.14 3.34
N VAL A 201 12.05 -37.48 3.00
CA VAL A 201 11.24 -36.72 3.97
C VAL A 201 10.67 -37.62 5.07
N GLN A 202 10.26 -38.83 4.72
CA GLN A 202 9.73 -39.79 5.69
C GLN A 202 10.84 -40.32 6.64
N ASP A 203 12.01 -40.58 6.12
CA ASP A 203 13.18 -41.01 6.92
C ASP A 203 13.63 -39.89 7.84
N ASP A 204 13.72 -38.65 7.36
CA ASP A 204 14.02 -37.48 8.16
C ASP A 204 13.01 -37.29 9.30
N PHE A 205 11.73 -37.41 8.99
CA PHE A 205 10.66 -37.27 9.98
C PHE A 205 10.73 -38.37 11.05
N ASN A 206 10.92 -39.64 10.65
CA ASN A 206 11.02 -40.78 11.58
C ASN A 206 12.27 -40.73 12.44
N ASN A 207 13.38 -40.19 11.91
CA ASN A 207 14.64 -40.03 12.62
C ASN A 207 14.69 -38.74 13.46
N GLY A 208 13.62 -37.92 13.45
CA GLY A 208 13.58 -36.65 14.18
C GLY A 208 14.50 -35.58 13.60
N VAL A 209 14.89 -35.67 12.32
CA VAL A 209 15.71 -34.67 11.66
C VAL A 209 14.86 -33.46 11.33
N VAL A 210 15.26 -32.28 11.79
CA VAL A 210 14.57 -31.04 11.58
C VAL A 210 14.98 -30.43 10.23
N THR A 211 14.18 -30.69 9.22
CA THR A 211 14.25 -30.00 7.92
C THR A 211 13.24 -28.87 7.84
N GLU A 212 13.32 -28.00 6.85
CA GLU A 212 12.35 -26.93 6.66
C GLU A 212 10.92 -27.46 6.39
N ILE A 213 10.79 -28.63 5.77
CA ILE A 213 9.51 -29.32 5.57
C ILE A 213 8.96 -29.85 6.88
N THR A 214 9.77 -30.64 7.61
CA THR A 214 9.34 -31.31 8.87
C THR A 214 9.09 -30.31 9.99
N ARG A 215 9.85 -29.22 10.04
CA ARG A 215 9.68 -28.14 11.01
C ARG A 215 8.29 -27.50 10.91
N ARG A 216 7.79 -27.25 9.69
CA ARG A 216 6.45 -26.69 9.48
C ARG A 216 5.33 -27.73 9.57
N GLY A 217 5.70 -28.98 9.45
CA GLY A 217 4.78 -30.12 9.59
C GLY A 217 4.57 -30.61 11.02
N GLY A 218 5.05 -29.83 12.01
CA GLY A 218 4.88 -30.21 13.41
C GLY A 218 5.66 -31.46 13.77
N LEU A 219 6.99 -31.42 13.64
CA LEU A 219 7.87 -32.40 14.31
C LEU A 219 7.71 -32.18 15.83
N GLY A 220 6.52 -32.49 16.34
CA GLY A 220 6.08 -32.02 17.65
C GLY A 220 5.97 -33.14 18.66
N ILE A 221 6.68 -32.96 19.74
CA ILE A 221 6.54 -33.60 21.05
C ILE A 221 5.15 -33.24 21.68
N LEU A 222 4.43 -32.27 21.09
CA LEU A 222 3.16 -31.77 21.59
C LEU A 222 1.97 -32.20 20.68
N PRO A 223 0.76 -32.37 21.24
CA PRO A 223 -0.43 -32.73 20.45
C PRO A 223 -0.92 -31.63 19.50
N LEU A 224 -0.27 -30.46 19.49
CA LEU A 224 -0.59 -29.33 18.64
C LEU A 224 0.42 -29.24 17.48
N PRO A 225 -0.04 -28.92 16.27
CA PRO A 225 0.82 -28.83 15.09
C PRO A 225 1.72 -27.57 15.06
N PHE A 226 1.71 -26.78 16.11
CA PHE A 226 2.49 -25.54 16.24
C PHE A 226 3.07 -25.38 17.63
N SER A 227 4.23 -24.71 17.73
CA SER A 227 4.90 -24.43 18.99
C SER A 227 4.51 -23.06 19.55
N SER A 228 4.81 -22.83 20.84
CA SER A 228 4.67 -21.50 21.46
C SER A 228 5.50 -20.43 20.76
N ILE A 229 6.60 -20.81 20.12
CA ILE A 229 7.46 -19.91 19.33
C ILE A 229 6.74 -19.45 18.07
N ASP A 230 6.02 -20.34 17.37
CA ASP A 230 5.26 -20.00 16.17
C ASP A 230 4.15 -18.99 16.48
N VAL A 231 3.47 -19.20 17.59
CA VAL A 231 2.45 -18.26 18.13
C VAL A 231 3.08 -16.90 18.40
N GLY A 232 4.24 -16.86 19.05
CA GLY A 232 4.99 -15.63 19.29
C GLY A 232 5.37 -14.92 17.99
N VAL A 233 5.93 -15.65 17.02
CA VAL A 233 6.31 -15.09 15.72
C VAL A 233 5.10 -14.46 15.01
N ALA A 234 3.96 -15.13 15.00
CA ALA A 234 2.74 -14.60 14.38
C ALA A 234 2.27 -13.29 15.04
N ILE A 235 2.19 -13.25 16.38
CA ILE A 235 1.73 -12.07 17.13
C ILE A 235 2.69 -10.89 16.91
N PHE A 236 4.01 -11.10 17.08
CA PHE A 236 4.97 -10.02 16.92
C PHE A 236 5.09 -9.54 15.47
N SER A 237 4.92 -10.43 14.48
CA SER A 237 4.89 -10.05 13.06
C SER A 237 3.72 -9.11 12.76
N GLY A 238 2.51 -9.46 13.20
CA GLY A 238 1.33 -8.62 13.00
C GLY A 238 1.45 -7.25 13.68
N ALA A 239 1.95 -7.24 14.92
CA ALA A 239 2.19 -6.01 15.67
C ALA A 239 3.25 -5.11 15.01
N ALA A 240 4.38 -5.70 14.60
CA ALA A 240 5.48 -4.95 13.97
C ALA A 240 5.05 -4.29 12.65
N VAL A 241 4.31 -5.03 11.82
CA VAL A 241 3.82 -4.51 10.54
C VAL A 241 2.82 -3.39 10.75
N ALA A 242 1.88 -3.52 11.69
CA ALA A 242 0.93 -2.46 12.01
C ALA A 242 1.64 -1.17 12.51
N ILE A 243 2.71 -1.31 13.30
CA ILE A 243 3.53 -0.16 13.73
C ILE A 243 4.22 0.50 12.53
N SER A 244 4.84 -0.30 11.67
CA SER A 244 5.59 0.20 10.51
C SER A 244 4.68 0.99 9.56
N VAL A 245 3.51 0.46 9.25
CA VAL A 245 2.52 1.12 8.40
C VAL A 245 2.08 2.46 8.96
N THR A 246 1.87 2.55 10.27
CA THR A 246 1.50 3.82 10.93
C THR A 246 2.61 4.87 10.92
N ARG A 247 3.85 4.47 10.69
CA ARG A 247 5.00 5.35 10.51
C ARG A 247 5.27 5.76 9.06
N GLY A 248 4.55 5.15 8.11
CA GLY A 248 4.79 5.35 6.68
C GLY A 248 5.95 4.52 6.12
N ASP A 249 6.54 3.66 6.94
CA ASP A 249 7.60 2.76 6.51
C ASP A 249 6.99 1.46 5.98
N MET A 250 6.59 1.48 4.72
CA MET A 250 6.03 0.32 4.03
C MET A 250 7.12 -0.42 3.23
N SER A 251 8.29 -0.61 3.85
CA SER A 251 9.38 -1.30 3.20
C SER A 251 9.07 -2.80 3.00
N SER A 252 9.59 -3.37 1.93
CA SER A 252 9.46 -4.81 1.64
C SER A 252 10.02 -5.69 2.78
N LEU A 253 10.99 -5.17 3.53
CA LEU A 253 11.59 -5.88 4.69
C LEU A 253 10.57 -6.15 5.80
N VAL A 254 9.64 -5.24 6.04
CA VAL A 254 8.58 -5.43 7.04
C VAL A 254 7.58 -6.49 6.58
N GLY A 255 7.28 -6.52 5.28
CA GLY A 255 6.43 -7.54 4.68
C GLY A 255 6.98 -8.96 4.80
N VAL A 256 8.30 -9.11 4.90
CA VAL A 256 8.95 -10.42 5.12
C VAL A 256 8.47 -11.10 6.38
N ALA A 257 8.23 -10.36 7.46
CA ALA A 257 7.76 -10.92 8.72
C ALA A 257 6.41 -11.64 8.58
N ILE A 258 5.45 -11.05 7.86
CA ILE A 258 4.16 -11.69 7.53
C ILE A 258 4.38 -12.85 6.56
N SER A 259 5.13 -12.61 5.48
CA SER A 259 5.35 -13.62 4.45
C SER A 259 6.08 -14.85 4.99
N ALA A 260 6.97 -14.69 5.99
CA ALA A 260 7.64 -15.77 6.68
C ALA A 260 6.66 -16.72 7.39
N ALA A 261 5.61 -16.15 7.95
CA ALA A 261 4.59 -16.92 8.65
C ALA A 261 3.55 -17.57 7.71
N LEU A 262 3.39 -17.09 6.48
CA LEU A 262 2.32 -17.50 5.58
C LEU A 262 2.78 -18.30 4.36
N MET A 263 3.76 -17.79 3.60
CA MET A 263 4.12 -18.35 2.30
C MET A 263 4.70 -19.77 2.40
N PRO A 264 5.72 -20.06 3.24
CA PRO A 264 6.27 -21.40 3.32
C PRO A 264 5.28 -22.45 3.89
N PRO A 265 4.48 -22.17 4.95
CA PRO A 265 3.44 -23.12 5.38
C PRO A 265 2.37 -23.36 4.32
N ALA A 266 1.96 -22.34 3.54
CA ALA A 266 0.97 -22.51 2.47
C ALA A 266 1.47 -23.49 1.39
N VAL A 267 2.68 -23.25 0.89
CA VAL A 267 3.27 -24.14 -0.13
C VAL A 267 3.54 -25.53 0.45
N ASN A 268 4.08 -25.64 1.67
CA ASN A 268 4.35 -26.93 2.32
C ASN A 268 3.07 -27.75 2.54
N ALA A 269 1.97 -27.09 2.90
CA ALA A 269 0.69 -27.74 3.12
C ALA A 269 0.24 -28.52 1.87
N SER A 270 0.13 -27.84 0.75
CA SER A 270 -0.31 -28.48 -0.50
C SER A 270 0.71 -29.44 -1.10
N LEU A 271 2.01 -29.05 -1.05
CA LEU A 271 3.11 -29.89 -1.52
C LEU A 271 3.09 -31.25 -0.83
N MET A 272 3.03 -31.26 0.50
CA MET A 272 3.16 -32.49 1.29
C MET A 272 1.86 -33.34 1.32
N VAL A 273 0.67 -32.69 1.30
CA VAL A 273 -0.59 -33.44 1.18
C VAL A 273 -0.63 -34.20 -0.15
N VAL A 274 -0.33 -33.52 -1.27
CA VAL A 274 -0.42 -34.14 -2.58
C VAL A 274 0.68 -35.16 -2.79
N LEU A 275 1.91 -34.85 -2.43
CA LEU A 275 3.04 -35.79 -2.55
C LEU A 275 2.81 -37.04 -1.67
N GLY A 276 2.33 -36.85 -0.42
CA GLY A 276 1.95 -37.95 0.47
C GLY A 276 0.80 -38.79 -0.06
N ALA A 277 -0.22 -38.19 -0.66
CA ALA A 277 -1.32 -38.90 -1.28
C ALA A 277 -0.89 -39.72 -2.52
N LEU A 278 -0.03 -39.15 -3.37
CA LEU A 278 0.48 -39.82 -4.57
C LEU A 278 1.41 -40.99 -4.22
N THR A 279 2.20 -40.89 -3.17
CA THR A 279 3.14 -41.93 -2.75
C THR A 279 2.55 -42.89 -1.69
N GLY A 280 1.33 -42.65 -1.23
CA GLY A 280 0.69 -43.45 -0.18
C GLY A 280 1.28 -43.25 1.23
N SER A 281 2.04 -42.15 1.45
CA SER A 281 2.68 -41.87 2.72
C SER A 281 1.76 -41.11 3.68
N ALA A 282 1.34 -41.75 4.78
CA ALA A 282 0.59 -41.09 5.84
C ALA A 282 1.37 -39.95 6.51
N VAL A 283 2.69 -40.07 6.58
CA VAL A 283 3.58 -39.03 7.15
C VAL A 283 3.50 -37.77 6.31
N GLY A 284 3.57 -37.87 4.98
CA GLY A 284 3.46 -36.70 4.10
C GLY A 284 2.13 -35.97 4.28
N VAL A 285 1.03 -36.72 4.30
CA VAL A 285 -0.32 -36.12 4.54
C VAL A 285 -0.38 -35.44 5.91
N THR A 286 0.18 -36.07 6.96
CA THR A 286 0.20 -35.47 8.31
C THR A 286 1.00 -34.17 8.35
N ILE A 287 2.18 -34.12 7.73
CA ILE A 287 3.01 -32.90 7.61
C ILE A 287 2.22 -31.81 6.89
N GLY A 288 1.55 -32.15 5.79
CA GLY A 288 0.81 -31.17 5.02
C GLY A 288 -0.41 -30.63 5.77
N VAL A 289 -1.18 -31.47 6.44
CA VAL A 289 -2.33 -31.04 7.28
C VAL A 289 -1.87 -30.15 8.43
N ASN A 290 -0.77 -30.52 9.11
CA ASN A 290 -0.21 -29.72 10.20
C ASN A 290 0.28 -28.35 9.69
N SER A 291 0.90 -28.30 8.51
CA SER A 291 1.29 -27.04 7.87
C SER A 291 0.10 -26.14 7.54
N PHE A 292 -1.01 -26.74 7.12
CA PHE A 292 -2.26 -26.01 6.88
C PHE A 292 -2.85 -25.45 8.18
N LEU A 293 -2.84 -26.21 9.27
CA LEU A 293 -3.28 -25.73 10.58
C LEU A 293 -2.37 -24.60 11.11
N LEU A 294 -1.05 -24.72 10.92
CA LEU A 294 -0.11 -23.67 11.23
C LEU A 294 -0.39 -22.38 10.44
N LEU A 295 -0.65 -22.52 9.13
CA LEU A 295 -1.05 -21.40 8.27
C LEU A 295 -2.31 -20.71 8.81
N ALA A 296 -3.37 -21.47 9.09
CA ALA A 296 -4.64 -20.92 9.58
C ALA A 296 -4.47 -20.20 10.93
N MET A 297 -3.69 -20.78 11.85
CA MET A 297 -3.34 -20.14 13.12
C MET A 297 -2.61 -18.82 12.90
N ASN A 298 -1.61 -18.81 12.01
CA ASN A 298 -0.81 -17.62 11.73
C ASN A 298 -1.66 -16.48 11.16
N ILE A 299 -2.56 -16.75 10.21
CA ILE A 299 -3.49 -15.76 9.65
C ILE A 299 -4.28 -15.10 10.78
N ILE A 300 -4.95 -15.91 11.61
CA ILE A 300 -5.80 -15.41 12.69
C ILE A 300 -4.99 -14.57 13.70
N LEU A 301 -3.81 -15.04 14.10
CA LEU A 301 -3.01 -14.35 15.11
C LEU A 301 -2.38 -13.04 14.57
N ILE A 302 -1.93 -13.04 13.32
CA ILE A 302 -1.38 -11.83 12.68
C ILE A 302 -2.48 -10.76 12.58
N ASP A 303 -3.66 -11.12 12.08
CA ASP A 303 -4.79 -10.19 11.95
C ASP A 303 -5.21 -9.64 13.31
N ILE A 304 -5.39 -10.49 14.32
CA ILE A 304 -5.74 -10.05 15.68
C ILE A 304 -4.67 -9.11 16.23
N ALA A 305 -3.38 -9.44 16.09
CA ALA A 305 -2.29 -8.62 16.59
C ALA A 305 -2.24 -7.24 15.88
N ALA A 306 -2.44 -7.22 14.56
CA ALA A 306 -2.50 -5.99 13.79
C ALA A 306 -3.72 -5.12 14.19
N ILE A 307 -4.89 -5.72 14.36
CA ILE A 307 -6.12 -5.04 14.83
C ILE A 307 -5.90 -4.42 16.22
N ILE A 308 -5.33 -5.19 17.15
CA ILE A 308 -5.04 -4.69 18.52
C ILE A 308 -4.07 -3.51 18.43
N MET A 309 -3.01 -3.60 17.61
CA MET A 309 -2.02 -2.54 17.47
C MET A 309 -2.62 -1.28 16.85
N PHE A 310 -3.44 -1.40 15.82
CA PHE A 310 -4.16 -0.27 15.24
C PHE A 310 -5.13 0.39 16.24
N ARG A 311 -5.78 -0.40 17.11
CA ARG A 311 -6.61 0.14 18.20
C ARG A 311 -5.79 0.87 19.26
N ILE A 312 -4.63 0.33 19.66
CA ILE A 312 -3.72 1.00 20.61
C ILE A 312 -3.24 2.34 20.03
N LYS A 313 -2.94 2.40 18.73
CA LYS A 313 -2.58 3.64 18.03
C LYS A 313 -3.77 4.61 17.85
N LYS A 314 -4.95 4.28 18.37
CA LYS A 314 -6.17 5.12 18.37
C LYS A 314 -6.68 5.48 16.96
N LEU A 315 -6.41 4.66 15.95
CA LEU A 315 -6.92 4.89 14.60
C LEU A 315 -8.46 4.93 14.58
N THR A 316 -9.13 4.16 15.43
CA THR A 316 -10.59 4.21 15.61
C THR A 316 -11.10 5.54 16.15
N VAL A 317 -10.37 6.17 17.06
CA VAL A 317 -10.78 7.45 17.67
C VAL A 317 -10.67 8.60 16.64
N ILE A 318 -9.72 8.50 15.73
CA ILE A 318 -9.56 9.46 14.63
C ILE A 318 -10.68 9.26 13.60
N ALA A 319 -11.05 8.02 13.29
CA ALA A 319 -12.16 7.70 12.40
C ALA A 319 -13.52 8.16 12.97
N ASP A 320 -13.75 8.03 14.28
CA ASP A 320 -15.00 8.49 14.93
C ASP A 320 -15.08 10.01 15.02
N LYS A 321 -13.96 10.71 15.22
CA LYS A 321 -13.91 12.18 15.18
C LYS A 321 -14.09 12.73 13.76
N SER A 322 -13.77 11.96 12.74
CA SER A 322 -14.09 12.28 11.36
C SER A 322 -15.42 11.62 10.93
N ALA A 323 -16.55 12.04 11.54
CA ALA A 323 -17.87 11.86 10.91
C ALA A 323 -17.88 12.42 9.48
N THR A 324 -17.00 13.35 9.19
CA THR A 324 -16.55 13.85 7.89
C THR A 324 -15.87 12.80 7.02
N TRP A 325 -15.25 11.74 7.56
CA TRP A 325 -14.53 10.78 6.75
C TRP A 325 -15.46 9.91 5.88
N LYS A 326 -16.59 9.50 6.42
CA LYS A 326 -17.63 8.81 5.61
C LYS A 326 -18.19 9.75 4.53
N ALA A 327 -18.41 11.02 4.86
CA ALA A 327 -18.88 12.00 3.91
C ALA A 327 -17.84 12.28 2.80
N VAL A 328 -16.53 12.32 3.12
CA VAL A 328 -15.46 12.53 2.13
C VAL A 328 -15.30 11.33 1.20
N THR A 329 -15.38 10.10 1.69
CA THR A 329 -15.30 8.90 0.84
C THR A 329 -16.54 8.74 -0.03
N GLU A 330 -17.75 9.01 0.47
CA GLU A 330 -18.97 9.00 -0.31
C GLU A 330 -19.01 10.16 -1.32
N PHE A 331 -18.59 11.35 -0.93
CA PHE A 331 -18.53 12.53 -1.78
C PHE A 331 -17.49 12.40 -2.91
N ARG A 332 -16.34 11.76 -2.65
CA ARG A 332 -15.32 11.50 -3.66
C ARG A 332 -15.81 10.50 -4.71
N GLN A 333 -16.57 9.48 -4.33
CA GLN A 333 -17.18 8.53 -5.28
C GLN A 333 -18.27 9.19 -6.17
N THR A 334 -19.06 10.09 -5.61
CA THR A 334 -20.16 10.74 -6.35
C THR A 334 -19.66 11.86 -7.27
N ARG A 335 -18.63 12.60 -6.86
CA ARG A 335 -18.13 13.77 -7.60
C ARG A 335 -17.11 13.44 -8.67
N SER A 336 -16.33 12.35 -8.53
CA SER A 336 -15.45 11.92 -9.62
C SER A 336 -16.21 11.53 -10.88
N THR A 337 -17.43 11.01 -10.72
CA THR A 337 -18.30 10.64 -11.84
C THR A 337 -18.94 11.88 -12.49
N SER A 338 -19.26 12.94 -11.72
CA SER A 338 -19.91 14.13 -12.24
C SER A 338 -18.95 15.15 -12.87
N LEU A 339 -17.71 15.26 -12.37
CA LEU A 339 -16.71 16.18 -12.94
C LEU A 339 -16.19 15.74 -14.31
N TYR A 340 -16.09 14.43 -14.54
CA TYR A 340 -15.70 13.91 -15.86
C TYR A 340 -16.84 13.96 -16.90
N HIS A 341 -18.10 13.97 -16.48
CA HIS A 341 -19.23 14.06 -17.40
C HIS A 341 -19.61 15.51 -17.78
N VAL A 342 -19.37 16.50 -16.92
CA VAL A 342 -19.63 17.92 -17.23
C VAL A 342 -18.58 18.49 -18.19
N ALA A 343 -17.35 17.98 -18.17
CA ALA A 343 -16.28 18.40 -19.10
C ALA A 343 -16.46 17.87 -20.53
N SER A 344 -17.34 16.89 -20.76
CA SER A 344 -17.57 16.30 -22.09
C SER A 344 -18.80 16.85 -22.84
N GLU A 345 -19.69 17.60 -22.18
CA GLU A 345 -20.91 18.11 -22.83
C GLU A 345 -20.88 19.59 -23.22
N GLU A 346 -19.94 20.41 -22.71
CA GLU A 346 -19.87 21.84 -23.04
C GLU A 346 -18.93 22.29 -24.19
N PRO A 347 -18.04 21.50 -24.79
CA PRO A 347 -17.18 22.05 -25.85
C PRO A 347 -17.85 22.20 -27.22
N ALA A 348 -19.01 21.59 -27.45
CA ALA A 348 -19.68 21.67 -28.77
C ALA A 348 -20.48 22.97 -29.00
N GLU A 349 -20.99 23.58 -27.95
CA GLU A 349 -21.81 24.80 -28.06
C GLU A 349 -20.95 26.08 -27.97
N ALA A 350 -19.81 26.05 -27.26
CA ALA A 350 -18.88 27.16 -27.21
C ALA A 350 -18.06 27.31 -28.51
N ALA A 351 -17.76 26.20 -29.17
CA ALA A 351 -17.06 26.21 -30.46
C ALA A 351 -17.91 26.77 -31.63
N ALA A 352 -19.24 26.72 -31.51
CA ALA A 352 -20.15 27.25 -32.53
C ALA A 352 -20.30 28.78 -32.51
N LYS A 353 -19.80 29.45 -31.46
CA LYS A 353 -19.87 30.93 -31.31
C LYS A 353 -18.55 31.66 -31.63
N PHE A 354 -17.48 30.92 -31.97
CA PHE A 354 -16.25 31.54 -32.38
C PHE A 354 -16.21 31.66 -33.91
N THR A 355 -16.71 32.74 -34.42
CA THR A 355 -16.45 33.19 -35.80
C THR A 355 -15.01 33.72 -35.83
N PRO A 356 -14.10 33.13 -36.59
CA PRO A 356 -12.74 33.69 -36.71
C PRO A 356 -12.82 35.03 -37.39
N ALA A 357 -12.16 36.03 -36.80
CA ALA A 357 -11.97 37.33 -37.41
C ALA A 357 -11.31 37.17 -38.79
N PRO A 358 -11.74 37.99 -39.80
CA PRO A 358 -11.19 37.87 -41.15
C PRO A 358 -9.69 38.15 -41.14
N THR A 359 -8.94 37.22 -41.71
CA THR A 359 -7.48 37.32 -41.96
C THR A 359 -7.21 38.57 -42.79
N PRO A 360 -6.29 39.47 -42.39
CA PRO A 360 -5.89 40.58 -43.25
C PRO A 360 -5.18 40.04 -44.49
N SER A 361 -5.63 40.50 -45.65
CA SER A 361 -5.00 40.21 -46.96
C SER A 361 -3.56 40.60 -47.00
N PRO A 362 -2.68 39.86 -47.72
CA PRO A 362 -1.29 40.21 -47.88
C PRO A 362 -1.16 41.50 -48.66
N ARG A 363 -0.43 42.46 -48.09
CA ARG A 363 0.04 43.67 -48.80
C ARG A 363 0.99 43.24 -49.88
N THR A 364 0.67 43.56 -51.15
CA THR A 364 1.55 43.57 -52.27
C THR A 364 2.62 44.64 -52.04
N GLU A 365 3.86 44.24 -51.86
CA GLU A 365 5.04 45.08 -51.99
C GLU A 365 5.36 45.24 -53.47
N ASP A 366 5.12 46.45 -53.97
CA ASP A 366 5.59 46.90 -55.27
C ASP A 366 7.10 47.09 -55.22
N ALA A 367 7.72 46.59 -56.26
CA ALA A 367 9.12 46.74 -56.59
C ALA A 367 9.47 48.20 -56.88
N GLU A 368 10.57 48.71 -56.27
CA GLU A 368 11.33 49.81 -56.88
C GLU A 368 12.81 49.72 -56.48
N LYS A 369 13.58 49.29 -57.47
CA LYS A 369 14.89 49.79 -58.04
C LYS A 369 16.04 50.08 -57.07
N ASP A 370 17.11 49.31 -57.28
CA ASP A 370 18.50 49.71 -57.17
C ASP A 370 18.83 50.92 -58.07
N PRO A 371 19.80 51.81 -57.78
CA PRO A 371 21.21 51.63 -57.99
C PRO A 371 22.14 52.54 -57.13
N PRO A 372 23.45 52.67 -57.40
CA PRO A 372 24.53 51.72 -57.55
C PRO A 372 25.69 51.95 -56.51
N ALA A 373 26.70 51.11 -56.63
CA ALA A 373 27.98 51.13 -55.95
C ALA A 373 28.80 52.43 -56.05
N GLU A 374 29.59 52.67 -54.96
CA GLU A 374 30.96 53.24 -55.03
C GLU A 374 31.67 53.00 -53.70
N ASN A 375 32.65 52.19 -53.73
CA ASN A 375 34.07 52.37 -53.56
C ASN A 375 34.59 53.03 -52.28
N GLU A 376 35.67 52.35 -51.84
CA GLU A 376 36.94 52.82 -51.20
C GLU A 376 36.98 52.73 -49.68
N ALA A 377 37.75 51.75 -49.26
CA ALA A 377 39.10 51.86 -48.72
C ALA A 377 39.28 52.57 -47.35
N SER A 378 39.59 51.82 -46.37
CA SER A 378 40.82 51.82 -45.56
C SER A 378 40.67 50.80 -44.44
#